data_2f5b4fa0ef90c2e16a160e8f226781b1
#
_entry.id   2f5b4fa0ef90c2e16a160e8f226781b1
#
_cell.length_a   1.000
_cell.length_b   1.000
_cell.length_c   1.000
_cell.angle_alpha   90.00
_cell.angle_beta   90.00
_cell.angle_gamma   90.00
#
_symmetry.space_group_name_H-M   'P 1'
#
loop_
_entity.id
_entity.type
_entity.pdbx_description
1 polymer ?
#
loop_
_entity_poly.entity_id
_entity_poly.type
_entity_poly.pdbx_seq_one_letter_code
_entity_poly.pdbx_strand_id
1 'polypeptide(L)'
;MKKLITLMVCMVFVALSFAQKPKEEAPAAAKAAFAAKYPTAEKVKWGVEKPGEFEVEFTLNKIATSALYDATGKLLETEGGMKESQLPQAVKATIAKDFAGYKLDETEISTDAKGAVTYEMEAVKGKSKFEISFDINGKLLSKEPLKEEKK
;
A
#
# COMPACT_ATOMS: atom_id res chain seq x y z
N MET A 1 -25.37 -39.27 59.80
CA MET A 1 -23.95 -39.18 59.39
C MET A 1 -23.92 -38.86 57.91
N LYS A 2 -23.75 -37.56 57.58
CA LYS A 2 -23.75 -37.09 56.19
C LYS A 2 -22.32 -37.10 55.69
N LYS A 3 -22.04 -37.92 54.67
CA LYS A 3 -20.74 -37.98 54.04
C LYS A 3 -20.65 -36.85 53.03
N LEU A 4 -19.76 -35.87 53.25
CA LEU A 4 -19.43 -34.78 52.37
C LEU A 4 -18.46 -35.31 51.29
N ILE A 5 -18.90 -35.37 50.05
CA ILE A 5 -18.03 -35.73 48.91
C ILE A 5 -17.49 -34.43 48.37
N THR A 6 -16.22 -34.14 48.62
CA THR A 6 -15.51 -33.00 48.08
C THR A 6 -15.12 -33.30 46.65
N LEU A 7 -15.82 -32.67 45.70
CA LEU A 7 -15.49 -32.73 44.25
C LEU A 7 -14.34 -31.78 43.98
N MET A 8 -13.15 -32.33 43.78
CA MET A 8 -11.95 -31.57 43.37
C MET A 8 -12.02 -31.31 41.87
N VAL A 9 -12.42 -30.10 41.49
CA VAL A 9 -12.42 -29.66 40.09
C VAL A 9 -10.96 -29.32 39.72
N CYS A 10 -10.29 -30.22 39.00
CA CYS A 10 -9.02 -29.91 38.36
C CYS A 10 -9.29 -28.96 37.16
N MET A 11 -9.01 -27.69 37.39
CA MET A 11 -9.05 -26.68 36.33
C MET A 11 -7.78 -26.82 35.48
N VAL A 12 -7.91 -27.55 34.34
CA VAL A 12 -6.85 -27.65 33.35
C VAL A 12 -6.79 -26.30 32.61
N PHE A 13 -5.83 -25.47 32.98
CA PHE A 13 -5.47 -24.31 32.22
C PHE A 13 -4.81 -24.78 30.91
N VAL A 14 -5.60 -24.88 29.83
CA VAL A 14 -5.04 -24.99 28.48
C VAL A 14 -4.52 -23.60 28.12
N ALA A 15 -3.22 -23.38 28.29
CA ALA A 15 -2.52 -22.23 27.75
C ALA A 15 -2.57 -22.34 26.23
N LEU A 16 -3.54 -21.66 25.60
CA LEU A 16 -3.55 -21.41 24.17
C LEU A 16 -2.35 -20.48 23.88
N SER A 17 -1.21 -21.08 23.62
CA SER A 17 -0.07 -20.37 23.03
C SER A 17 -0.52 -19.92 21.63
N PHE A 18 -0.97 -18.68 21.50
CA PHE A 18 -1.04 -18.03 20.20
C PHE A 18 0.40 -17.90 19.72
N ALA A 19 0.86 -18.86 18.92
CA ALA A 19 2.08 -18.72 18.17
C ALA A 19 1.87 -17.51 17.25
N GLN A 20 2.42 -16.35 17.63
CA GLN A 20 2.52 -15.22 16.73
C GLN A 20 3.29 -15.74 15.52
N LYS A 21 2.63 -15.75 14.34
CA LYS A 21 3.35 -16.02 13.10
C LYS A 21 4.53 -15.06 13.06
N PRO A 22 5.75 -15.55 12.76
CA PRO A 22 6.89 -14.67 12.60
C PRO A 22 6.47 -13.56 11.65
N LYS A 23 6.72 -12.29 12.03
CA LYS A 23 6.45 -11.16 11.15
C LYS A 23 7.31 -11.38 9.91
N GLU A 24 6.67 -11.58 8.78
CA GLU A 24 7.37 -11.73 7.52
C GLU A 24 8.20 -10.46 7.29
N GLU A 25 9.49 -10.60 7.01
CA GLU A 25 10.40 -9.49 6.74
C GLU A 25 10.87 -9.56 5.31
N ALA A 26 11.17 -8.40 4.74
CA ALA A 26 11.68 -8.32 3.37
C ALA A 26 12.98 -9.14 3.24
N PRO A 27 13.04 -10.07 2.26
CA PRO A 27 14.20 -10.93 2.04
C PRO A 27 15.47 -10.14 1.68
N ALA A 28 16.62 -10.73 1.94
CA ALA A 28 17.91 -10.12 1.59
C ALA A 28 18.03 -9.81 0.08
N ALA A 29 17.43 -10.63 -0.78
CA ALA A 29 17.42 -10.41 -2.23
C ALA A 29 16.67 -9.11 -2.60
N ALA A 30 15.49 -8.87 -2.03
CA ALA A 30 14.72 -7.64 -2.24
C ALA A 30 15.47 -6.41 -1.73
N LYS A 31 16.04 -6.50 -0.51
CA LYS A 31 16.84 -5.41 0.08
C LYS A 31 18.10 -5.09 -0.76
N ALA A 32 18.77 -6.10 -1.29
CA ALA A 32 19.95 -5.91 -2.15
C ALA A 32 19.57 -5.28 -3.50
N ALA A 33 18.48 -5.74 -4.14
CA ALA A 33 17.99 -5.17 -5.39
C ALA A 33 17.57 -3.69 -5.22
N PHE A 34 16.89 -3.38 -4.13
CA PHE A 34 16.53 -2.01 -3.77
C PHE A 34 17.77 -1.12 -3.59
N ALA A 35 18.73 -1.54 -2.77
CA ALA A 35 19.94 -0.77 -2.51
C ALA A 35 20.76 -0.49 -3.78
N ALA A 36 20.82 -1.47 -4.69
CA ALA A 36 21.50 -1.30 -5.98
C ALA A 36 20.79 -0.31 -6.90
N LYS A 37 19.43 -0.31 -6.89
CA LYS A 37 18.62 0.57 -7.75
C LYS A 37 18.51 2.00 -7.21
N TYR A 38 18.42 2.16 -5.89
CA TYR A 38 18.19 3.44 -5.22
C TYR A 38 19.27 3.77 -4.17
N PRO A 39 20.53 3.95 -4.58
CA PRO A 39 21.65 4.13 -3.63
C PRO A 39 21.56 5.42 -2.83
N THR A 40 20.73 6.37 -3.24
CA THR A 40 20.53 7.67 -2.57
C THR A 40 19.19 7.77 -1.84
N ALA A 41 18.48 6.63 -1.67
CA ALA A 41 17.22 6.60 -0.94
C ALA A 41 17.42 6.95 0.53
N GLU A 42 16.53 7.79 1.05
CA GLU A 42 16.48 8.22 2.44
C GLU A 42 15.22 7.69 3.13
N LYS A 43 15.21 7.61 4.46
CA LYS A 43 14.04 7.25 5.28
C LYS A 43 13.41 5.91 4.89
N VAL A 44 14.23 4.93 4.54
CA VAL A 44 13.83 3.62 4.04
C VAL A 44 13.07 2.82 5.10
N LYS A 45 11.87 2.35 4.76
CA LYS A 45 11.02 1.54 5.62
C LYS A 45 10.41 0.40 4.82
N TRP A 46 10.59 -0.85 5.27
CA TRP A 46 10.07 -2.05 4.65
C TRP A 46 8.77 -2.51 5.31
N GLY A 47 7.82 -2.95 4.50
CA GLY A 47 6.57 -3.59 4.88
C GLY A 47 6.34 -4.88 4.09
N VAL A 48 5.29 -5.60 4.46
CA VAL A 48 4.74 -6.72 3.70
C VAL A 48 3.42 -6.25 3.15
N GLU A 49 3.31 -6.15 1.84
CA GLU A 49 2.06 -5.76 1.16
C GLU A 49 1.09 -6.94 1.17
N LYS A 50 1.56 -8.09 0.70
CA LYS A 50 0.88 -9.37 0.80
C LYS A 50 1.89 -10.52 0.82
N PRO A 51 1.50 -11.75 1.13
CA PRO A 51 2.43 -12.87 1.18
C PRO A 51 3.31 -12.97 -0.07
N GLY A 52 4.63 -12.84 0.10
CA GLY A 52 5.62 -12.89 -0.98
C GLY A 52 5.85 -11.58 -1.74
N GLU A 53 5.17 -10.50 -1.37
CA GLU A 53 5.40 -9.16 -1.92
C GLU A 53 5.75 -8.17 -0.80
N PHE A 54 6.83 -7.44 -1.00
CA PHE A 54 7.47 -6.58 -0.02
C PHE A 54 7.56 -5.16 -0.55
N GLU A 55 6.89 -4.27 0.13
CA GLU A 55 6.95 -2.85 -0.17
C GLU A 55 8.09 -2.18 0.59
N VAL A 56 8.74 -1.23 -0.07
CA VAL A 56 9.67 -0.32 0.55
C VAL A 56 9.24 1.12 0.30
N GLU A 57 8.89 1.82 1.38
CA GLU A 57 8.66 3.27 1.37
C GLU A 57 10.01 3.97 1.58
N PHE A 58 10.26 5.03 0.84
CA PHE A 58 11.50 5.82 0.96
C PHE A 58 11.32 7.22 0.39
N THR A 59 12.30 8.07 0.63
CA THR A 59 12.38 9.40 0.01
C THR A 59 13.45 9.37 -1.08
N LEU A 60 13.09 9.74 -2.31
CA LEU A 60 14.03 9.90 -3.42
C LEU A 60 13.94 11.33 -3.97
N ASN A 61 15.04 12.08 -3.94
CA ASN A 61 15.07 13.47 -4.39
C ASN A 61 13.98 14.34 -3.76
N LYS A 62 13.70 14.15 -2.47
CA LYS A 62 12.64 14.82 -1.67
C LYS A 62 11.21 14.44 -2.06
N ILE A 63 11.02 13.42 -2.86
CA ILE A 63 9.71 12.87 -3.24
C ILE A 63 9.48 11.60 -2.44
N ALA A 64 8.31 11.47 -1.82
CA ALA A 64 7.87 10.23 -1.23
C ALA A 64 7.67 9.21 -2.37
N THR A 65 8.26 8.05 -2.21
CA THR A 65 8.32 7.03 -3.26
C THR A 65 8.15 5.67 -2.59
N SER A 66 7.47 4.75 -3.25
CA SER A 66 7.46 3.35 -2.86
C SER A 66 7.94 2.45 -4.00
N ALA A 67 8.35 1.24 -3.64
CA ALA A 67 8.69 0.21 -4.62
C ALA A 67 8.31 -1.17 -4.08
N LEU A 68 7.66 -1.95 -4.91
CA LEU A 68 7.20 -3.29 -4.60
C LEU A 68 8.15 -4.33 -5.21
N TYR A 69 8.58 -5.27 -4.39
CA TYR A 69 9.48 -6.36 -4.79
C TYR A 69 8.89 -7.71 -4.45
N ASP A 70 9.13 -8.71 -5.28
CA ASP A 70 8.90 -10.10 -4.89
C ASP A 70 10.04 -10.65 -4.01
N ALA A 71 9.85 -11.87 -3.49
CA ALA A 71 10.82 -12.52 -2.61
C ALA A 71 12.17 -12.80 -3.30
N THR A 72 12.24 -12.80 -4.63
CA THR A 72 13.47 -13.01 -5.40
C THR A 72 14.27 -11.73 -5.63
N GLY A 73 13.69 -10.57 -5.27
CA GLY A 73 14.26 -9.25 -5.51
C GLY A 73 13.89 -8.66 -6.87
N LYS A 74 12.93 -9.24 -7.57
CA LYS A 74 12.40 -8.65 -8.79
C LYS A 74 11.50 -7.47 -8.44
N LEU A 75 11.76 -6.31 -9.03
CA LEU A 75 10.89 -5.15 -8.93
C LEU A 75 9.58 -5.42 -9.67
N LEU A 76 8.47 -5.20 -9.00
CA LEU A 76 7.12 -5.38 -9.53
C LEU A 76 6.50 -4.04 -9.91
N GLU A 77 6.69 -3.01 -9.09
CA GLU A 77 6.08 -1.70 -9.25
C GLU A 77 6.92 -0.62 -8.56
N THR A 78 6.80 0.60 -9.03
CA THR A 78 7.35 1.81 -8.39
C THR A 78 6.29 2.89 -8.41
N GLU A 79 6.05 3.53 -7.28
CA GLU A 79 5.15 4.66 -7.15
C GLU A 79 5.90 5.87 -6.65
N GLY A 80 5.47 7.05 -7.08
CA GLY A 80 6.07 8.29 -6.64
C GLY A 80 5.07 9.43 -6.65
N GLY A 81 5.12 10.24 -5.59
CA GLY A 81 4.28 11.43 -5.49
C GLY A 81 4.55 12.40 -6.63
N MET A 82 3.51 12.99 -7.19
CA MET A 82 3.61 13.99 -8.24
C MET A 82 2.65 15.15 -7.99
N LYS A 83 2.91 16.28 -8.65
CA LYS A 83 1.98 17.40 -8.58
C LYS A 83 0.84 17.21 -9.61
N GLU A 84 -0.37 17.57 -9.23
CA GLU A 84 -1.53 17.59 -10.16
C GLU A 84 -1.23 18.34 -11.47
N SER A 85 -0.42 19.42 -11.40
CA SER A 85 -0.01 20.18 -12.59
C SER A 85 0.77 19.36 -13.62
N GLN A 86 1.40 18.27 -13.21
CA GLN A 86 2.23 17.38 -14.05
C GLN A 86 1.41 16.26 -14.72
N LEU A 87 0.13 16.08 -14.34
CA LEU A 87 -0.75 15.10 -14.98
C LEU A 87 -0.84 15.34 -16.49
N PRO A 88 -0.95 14.29 -17.31
CA PRO A 88 -1.20 14.39 -18.73
C PRO A 88 -2.50 15.18 -19.03
N GLN A 89 -2.51 15.89 -20.14
CA GLN A 89 -3.67 16.70 -20.53
C GLN A 89 -4.95 15.85 -20.69
N ALA A 90 -4.81 14.62 -21.18
CA ALA A 90 -5.93 13.70 -21.34
C ALA A 90 -6.53 13.30 -19.97
N VAL A 91 -5.68 13.02 -18.96
CA VAL A 91 -6.11 12.73 -17.60
C VAL A 91 -6.83 13.93 -17.00
N LYS A 92 -6.25 15.16 -17.12
CA LYS A 92 -6.89 16.41 -16.67
C LYS A 92 -8.26 16.63 -17.30
N ALA A 93 -8.40 16.34 -18.59
CA ALA A 93 -9.67 16.49 -19.30
C ALA A 93 -10.75 15.53 -18.75
N THR A 94 -10.40 14.28 -18.50
CA THR A 94 -11.32 13.31 -17.90
C THR A 94 -11.69 13.71 -16.48
N ILE A 95 -10.74 14.15 -15.66
CA ILE A 95 -11.01 14.63 -14.31
C ILE A 95 -11.97 15.84 -14.33
N ALA A 96 -11.72 16.81 -15.18
CA ALA A 96 -12.59 18.00 -15.29
C ALA A 96 -14.02 17.66 -15.71
N LYS A 97 -14.20 16.61 -16.51
CA LYS A 97 -15.51 16.15 -16.99
C LYS A 97 -16.22 15.28 -15.95
N ASP A 98 -15.55 14.24 -15.45
CA ASP A 98 -16.20 13.16 -14.72
C ASP A 98 -16.08 13.31 -13.18
N PHE A 99 -15.12 14.13 -12.73
CA PHE A 99 -14.86 14.42 -11.32
C PHE A 99 -14.95 15.92 -10.99
N ALA A 100 -15.80 16.64 -11.71
CA ALA A 100 -15.99 18.07 -11.46
C ALA A 100 -16.41 18.38 -10.02
N GLY A 101 -15.65 19.27 -9.36
CA GLY A 101 -15.87 19.66 -7.97
C GLY A 101 -15.34 18.68 -6.92
N TYR A 102 -14.60 17.66 -7.32
CA TYR A 102 -13.75 16.89 -6.41
C TYR A 102 -12.41 17.63 -6.25
N LYS A 103 -11.90 17.60 -5.01
CA LYS A 103 -10.51 17.94 -4.71
C LYS A 103 -9.66 16.69 -4.96
N LEU A 104 -8.49 16.86 -5.55
CA LEU A 104 -7.54 15.78 -5.70
C LEU A 104 -6.52 15.85 -4.56
N ASP A 105 -6.28 14.73 -3.94
CA ASP A 105 -5.24 14.55 -2.92
C ASP A 105 -4.38 13.34 -3.33
N GLU A 106 -3.18 13.23 -2.77
CA GLU A 106 -2.28 12.09 -2.91
C GLU A 106 -2.09 11.65 -4.38
N THR A 107 -1.78 12.64 -5.25
CA THR A 107 -1.56 12.34 -6.67
C THR A 107 -0.21 11.65 -6.86
N GLU A 108 -0.21 10.50 -7.52
CA GLU A 108 0.95 9.65 -7.72
C GLU A 108 1.06 9.15 -9.16
N ILE A 109 2.26 8.76 -9.54
CA ILE A 109 2.55 8.05 -10.78
C ILE A 109 3.07 6.66 -10.41
N SER A 110 2.41 5.62 -10.88
CA SER A 110 2.85 4.23 -10.76
C SER A 110 3.45 3.74 -12.08
N THR A 111 4.44 2.87 -11.99
CA THR A 111 5.05 2.20 -13.15
C THR A 111 5.26 0.74 -12.80
N ASP A 112 4.60 -0.16 -13.53
CA ASP A 112 4.73 -1.60 -13.35
C ASP A 112 6.05 -2.16 -13.92
N ALA A 113 6.31 -3.43 -13.66
CA ALA A 113 7.51 -4.13 -14.14
C ALA A 113 7.62 -4.22 -15.67
N LYS A 114 6.54 -3.94 -16.41
CA LYS A 114 6.49 -3.93 -17.89
C LYS A 114 6.64 -2.53 -18.47
N GLY A 115 6.68 -1.49 -17.60
CA GLY A 115 6.75 -0.09 -17.97
C GLY A 115 5.38 0.52 -18.29
N ALA A 116 4.28 -0.12 -17.94
CA ALA A 116 2.97 0.49 -18.02
C ALA A 116 2.83 1.54 -16.91
N VAL A 117 2.34 2.73 -17.30
CA VAL A 117 2.20 3.87 -16.39
C VAL A 117 0.74 4.10 -16.05
N THR A 118 0.48 4.27 -14.76
CA THR A 118 -0.83 4.61 -14.19
C THR A 118 -0.70 5.91 -13.39
N TYR A 119 -1.72 6.73 -13.42
CA TYR A 119 -1.86 7.95 -12.61
C TYR A 119 -2.94 7.72 -11.58
N GLU A 120 -2.57 7.78 -10.31
CA GLU A 120 -3.43 7.45 -9.18
C GLU A 120 -3.63 8.67 -8.29
N MET A 121 -4.81 8.80 -7.72
CA MET A 121 -5.13 9.92 -6.83
C MET A 121 -6.39 9.67 -6.04
N GLU A 122 -6.48 10.34 -4.90
CA GLU A 122 -7.70 10.41 -4.14
C GLU A 122 -8.59 11.55 -4.65
N ALA A 123 -9.84 11.25 -4.97
CA ALA A 123 -10.86 12.23 -5.33
C ALA A 123 -11.82 12.41 -4.15
N VAL A 124 -11.85 13.63 -3.57
CA VAL A 124 -12.62 13.93 -2.36
C VAL A 124 -13.67 15.01 -2.61
N LYS A 125 -14.94 14.73 -2.27
CA LYS A 125 -16.05 15.68 -2.32
C LYS A 125 -17.01 15.45 -1.16
N GLY A 126 -16.97 16.31 -0.15
CA GLY A 126 -17.74 16.14 1.08
C GLY A 126 -17.36 14.84 1.81
N LYS A 127 -18.32 13.92 1.94
CA LYS A 127 -18.09 12.58 2.52
C LYS A 127 -17.69 11.51 1.49
N SER A 128 -17.74 11.84 0.21
CA SER A 128 -17.37 10.91 -0.85
C SER A 128 -15.87 10.97 -1.07
N LYS A 129 -15.19 9.84 -0.87
CA LYS A 129 -13.77 9.68 -1.08
C LYS A 129 -13.53 8.43 -1.92
N PHE A 130 -12.83 8.58 -3.03
CA PHE A 130 -12.50 7.50 -3.96
C PHE A 130 -11.02 7.52 -4.28
N GLU A 131 -10.43 6.36 -4.38
CA GLU A 131 -9.20 6.16 -5.13
C GLU A 131 -9.57 5.99 -6.61
N ILE A 132 -8.94 6.75 -7.48
CA ILE A 132 -9.18 6.72 -8.93
C ILE A 132 -7.86 6.57 -9.66
N SER A 133 -7.85 5.77 -10.72
CA SER A 133 -6.65 5.60 -11.54
C SER A 133 -6.94 5.73 -13.03
N PHE A 134 -5.95 6.23 -13.78
CA PHE A 134 -6.05 6.50 -15.20
C PHE A 134 -4.82 6.00 -15.95
N ASP A 135 -5.00 5.61 -17.21
CA ASP A 135 -3.88 5.46 -18.12
C ASP A 135 -3.42 6.83 -18.68
N ILE A 136 -2.32 6.84 -19.42
CA ILE A 136 -1.75 8.06 -20.02
C ILE A 136 -2.71 8.77 -21.01
N ASN A 137 -3.67 8.04 -21.58
CA ASN A 137 -4.68 8.57 -22.51
C ASN A 137 -5.92 9.12 -21.78
N GLY A 138 -5.92 9.13 -20.43
CA GLY A 138 -7.02 9.61 -19.60
C GLY A 138 -8.20 8.64 -19.51
N LYS A 139 -8.02 7.37 -19.89
CA LYS A 139 -9.02 6.35 -19.65
C LYS A 139 -9.04 5.99 -18.17
N LEU A 140 -10.20 6.06 -17.54
CA LEU A 140 -10.40 5.58 -16.17
C LEU A 140 -10.18 4.06 -16.12
N LEU A 141 -9.24 3.62 -15.28
CA LEU A 141 -8.90 2.21 -15.06
C LEU A 141 -9.63 1.65 -13.84
N SER A 142 -9.64 2.41 -12.73
CA SER A 142 -10.36 2.03 -11.52
C SER A 142 -11.02 3.22 -10.84
N LYS A 143 -12.03 2.93 -10.01
CA LYS A 143 -12.66 3.85 -9.08
C LYS A 143 -13.15 3.06 -7.88
N GLU A 144 -12.39 3.12 -6.79
CA GLU A 144 -12.69 2.37 -5.57
C GLU A 144 -13.05 3.33 -4.42
N PRO A 145 -14.11 3.03 -3.65
CA PRO A 145 -14.46 3.85 -2.50
C PRO A 145 -13.42 3.66 -1.40
N LEU A 146 -12.83 4.75 -0.92
CA LEU A 146 -11.98 4.72 0.25
C LEU A 146 -12.84 4.65 1.51
N LYS A 147 -12.58 3.66 2.35
CA LYS A 147 -13.27 3.51 3.64
C LYS A 147 -12.76 4.58 4.58
N GLU A 148 -13.68 5.23 5.30
CA GLU A 148 -13.31 6.09 6.42
C GLU A 148 -12.53 5.23 7.44
N GLU A 149 -11.30 5.61 7.75
CA GLU A 149 -10.59 5.04 8.88
C GLU A 149 -11.36 5.38 10.15
N LYS A 150 -11.92 4.38 10.81
CA LYS A 150 -12.51 4.55 12.14
C LYS A 150 -11.37 4.91 13.09
N LYS A 151 -11.35 6.19 13.48
CA LYS A 151 -10.50 6.67 14.58
C LYS A 151 -10.94 6.06 15.89
#